data_79d3499b3a58017fe1e265cafd35eb3f
#
_entry.id   79d3499b3a58017fe1e265cafd35eb3f
#
_cell.length_a   1.000
_cell.length_b   1.000
_cell.length_c   1.000
_cell.angle_alpha   90.00
_cell.angle_beta   90.00
_cell.angle_gamma   90.00
#
_symmetry.space_group_name_H-M   'P 1'
#
loop_
_entity.id
_entity.type
_entity.pdbx_description
1 polymer ?
#
loop_
_entity_poly.entity_id
_entity_poly.type
_entity_poly.pdbx_seq_one_letter_code
_entity_poly.pdbx_strand_id
1 'polypeptide(L)' 'MRLLTKKKKNEALKRILANAIIAWDAVMKFNDIDKKSDACYHISSNLAEATYAIGGKDAMIAIGKAYVDYINKKDKQ' A
#
# COMPACT_ATOMS: atom_id res chain seq x y z
N MET A 1 22.39 -15.09 -2.83
CA MET A 1 21.36 -14.04 -2.75
C MET A 1 21.86 -12.88 -1.91
N ARG A 2 21.76 -11.68 -2.42
CA ARG A 2 22.15 -10.48 -1.66
C ARG A 2 21.01 -10.04 -0.76
N LEU A 3 21.35 -9.82 0.50
CA LEU A 3 20.41 -9.19 1.43
C LEU A 3 20.35 -7.69 1.10
N LEU A 4 19.13 -7.15 1.13
CA LEU A 4 18.94 -5.72 0.93
C LEU A 4 19.46 -4.95 2.15
N THR A 5 20.13 -3.83 1.90
CA THR A 5 20.53 -2.93 2.98
C THR A 5 19.29 -2.28 3.58
N LYS A 6 19.42 -1.76 4.78
CA LYS A 6 18.32 -1.05 5.45
C LYS A 6 17.83 0.12 4.59
N LYS A 7 18.76 0.86 3.99
CA LYS A 7 18.42 1.98 3.11
C LYS A 7 17.58 1.52 1.92
N LYS A 8 18.01 0.43 1.24
CA LYS A 8 17.29 -0.10 0.08
C LYS A 8 15.93 -0.67 0.46
N LYS A 9 15.82 -1.30 1.64
CA LYS A 9 14.53 -1.77 2.15
C LYS A 9 13.58 -0.60 2.35
N ASN A 10 14.05 0.48 2.97
CA ASN A 10 13.23 1.67 3.19
C ASN A 10 12.78 2.31 1.88
N GLU A 11 13.66 2.38 0.89
CA GLU A 11 13.31 2.91 -0.42
C GLU A 11 12.25 2.05 -1.10
N ALA A 12 12.39 0.73 -1.01
CA ALA A 12 11.43 -0.21 -1.58
C ALA A 12 10.06 -0.07 -0.90
N LEU A 13 10.03 0.04 0.43
CA LEU A 13 8.80 0.21 1.19
C LEU A 13 8.09 1.51 0.80
N LYS A 14 8.83 2.60 0.65
CA LYS A 14 8.26 3.89 0.21
C LYS A 14 7.66 3.79 -1.19
N ARG A 15 8.33 3.07 -2.08
CA ARG A 15 7.85 2.87 -3.44
C ARG A 15 6.58 2.03 -3.46
N ILE A 16 6.53 0.98 -2.64
CA ILE A 16 5.33 0.13 -2.51
C ILE A 16 4.15 0.97 -2.02
N LEU A 17 4.37 1.81 -1.02
CA LEU A 17 3.34 2.71 -0.52
C LEU A 17 2.86 3.68 -1.60
N ALA A 18 3.79 4.32 -2.31
CA ALA A 18 3.45 5.25 -3.38
C ALA A 18 2.62 4.58 -4.47
N ASN A 19 3.00 3.36 -4.86
CA ASN A 19 2.27 2.61 -5.88
C ASN A 19 0.88 2.24 -5.41
N ALA A 20 0.73 1.88 -4.14
CA ALA A 20 -0.58 1.55 -3.57
C ALA A 20 -1.50 2.77 -3.57
N ILE A 21 -0.96 3.95 -3.23
CA ILE A 21 -1.71 5.20 -3.24
C ILE A 21 -2.17 5.56 -4.65
N ILE A 22 -1.27 5.43 -5.63
CA ILE A 22 -1.61 5.68 -7.04
C ILE A 22 -2.72 4.75 -7.51
N ALA A 23 -2.60 3.46 -7.15
CA ALA A 23 -3.61 2.47 -7.50
C ALA A 23 -4.96 2.79 -6.85
N TRP A 24 -4.95 3.19 -5.58
CA TRP A 24 -6.18 3.54 -4.85
C TRP A 24 -6.85 4.76 -5.49
N ASP A 25 -6.07 5.79 -5.83
CA ASP A 25 -6.62 6.99 -6.49
C ASP A 25 -7.29 6.63 -7.83
N ALA A 26 -6.68 5.73 -8.59
CA ALA A 26 -7.24 5.26 -9.86
C ALA A 26 -8.54 4.49 -9.64
N VAL A 27 -8.58 3.62 -8.64
CA VAL A 27 -9.74 2.79 -8.33
C VAL A 27 -10.92 3.65 -7.86
N MET A 28 -10.65 4.75 -7.17
CA MET A 28 -11.71 5.64 -6.68
C MET A 28 -12.48 6.31 -7.82
N LYS A 29 -11.96 6.26 -9.04
CA LYS A 29 -12.65 6.79 -10.23
C LYS A 29 -13.57 5.77 -10.88
N PHE A 30 -13.58 4.51 -10.39
CA PHE A 30 -14.49 3.49 -10.92
C PHE A 30 -15.92 3.82 -10.53
N ASN A 31 -16.85 3.56 -11.45
CA ASN A 31 -18.28 3.75 -11.20
C ASN A 31 -18.95 2.52 -10.60
N ASP A 32 -18.40 1.34 -10.87
CA ASP A 32 -18.95 0.07 -10.40
C ASP A 32 -18.44 -0.21 -8.98
N ILE A 33 -19.36 -0.28 -8.02
CA ILE A 33 -19.01 -0.42 -6.62
C ILE A 33 -18.38 -1.79 -6.31
N ASP A 34 -18.82 -2.83 -7.01
CA ASP A 34 -18.28 -4.18 -6.81
C ASP A 34 -16.84 -4.26 -7.29
N LYS A 35 -16.55 -3.69 -8.45
CA LYS A 35 -15.19 -3.62 -8.99
C LYS A 35 -14.29 -2.78 -8.10
N LYS A 36 -14.82 -1.67 -7.59
CA LYS A 36 -14.09 -0.79 -6.68
C LYS A 36 -13.71 -1.54 -5.40
N SER A 37 -14.66 -2.26 -4.83
CA SER A 37 -14.45 -3.03 -3.60
C SER A 37 -13.40 -4.13 -3.80
N ASP A 38 -13.51 -4.88 -4.89
CA ASP A 38 -12.55 -5.93 -5.25
C ASP A 38 -11.15 -5.37 -5.42
N ALA A 39 -11.04 -4.28 -6.15
CA ALA A 39 -9.74 -3.65 -6.43
C ALA A 39 -9.10 -3.13 -5.13
N CYS A 40 -9.89 -2.51 -4.25
CA CYS A 40 -9.40 -2.06 -2.95
C CYS A 40 -8.87 -3.20 -2.11
N TYR A 41 -9.58 -4.33 -2.10
CA TYR A 41 -9.13 -5.52 -1.39
C TYR A 41 -7.77 -6.00 -1.92
N HIS A 42 -7.63 -6.07 -3.25
CA HIS A 42 -6.37 -6.51 -3.86
C HIS A 42 -5.22 -5.56 -3.57
N ILE A 43 -5.47 -4.25 -3.59
CA ILE A 43 -4.44 -3.26 -3.25
C ILE A 43 -3.95 -3.48 -1.82
N SER A 44 -4.87 -3.61 -0.87
CA SER A 44 -4.53 -3.79 0.55
C SER A 44 -3.78 -5.10 0.77
N SER A 45 -4.23 -6.18 0.14
CA SER A 45 -3.63 -7.49 0.27
C SER A 45 -2.21 -7.51 -0.29
N ASN A 46 -2.01 -6.94 -1.49
CA ASN A 46 -0.70 -6.86 -2.12
C ASN A 46 0.25 -5.98 -1.32
N LEU A 47 -0.25 -4.88 -0.78
CA LEU A 47 0.54 -3.99 0.07
C LEU A 47 1.06 -4.74 1.31
N ALA A 48 0.18 -5.47 1.96
CA ALA A 48 0.54 -6.22 3.16
C ALA A 48 1.59 -7.29 2.85
N GLU A 49 1.36 -8.07 1.79
CA GLU A 49 2.28 -9.14 1.41
C GLU A 49 3.66 -8.60 1.03
N ALA A 50 3.70 -7.55 0.22
CA ALA A 50 4.96 -6.99 -0.27
C ALA A 50 5.77 -6.36 0.86
N THR A 51 5.11 -5.61 1.73
CA THR A 51 5.80 -4.95 2.84
C THR A 51 6.30 -5.96 3.87
N TYR A 52 5.51 -7.00 4.13
CA TYR A 52 5.92 -8.08 5.02
C TYR A 52 7.14 -8.81 4.47
N ALA A 53 7.16 -9.10 3.18
CA ALA A 53 8.26 -9.81 2.54
C ALA A 53 9.58 -9.03 2.64
N ILE A 54 9.51 -7.70 2.59
CA ILE A 54 10.70 -6.86 2.61
C ILE A 54 11.18 -6.58 4.04
N GLY A 55 10.27 -6.20 4.93
CA GLY A 55 10.64 -5.71 6.26
C GLY A 55 9.95 -6.37 7.44
N GLY A 56 9.17 -7.41 7.19
CA GLY A 56 8.49 -8.15 8.24
C GLY A 56 7.26 -7.45 8.77
N LYS A 57 6.81 -7.91 9.92
CA LYS A 57 5.56 -7.43 10.54
C LYS A 57 5.58 -5.93 10.81
N ASP A 58 6.69 -5.41 11.33
CA ASP A 58 6.78 -4.00 11.68
C ASP A 58 6.64 -3.09 10.46
N ALA A 59 7.28 -3.48 9.34
CA ALA A 59 7.18 -2.72 8.09
C ALA A 59 5.74 -2.79 7.55
N MET A 60 5.13 -3.97 7.59
CA MET A 60 3.75 -4.15 7.16
C MET A 60 2.80 -3.23 7.93
N ILE A 61 2.95 -3.18 9.25
CA ILE A 61 2.09 -2.34 10.10
C ILE A 61 2.34 -0.86 9.81
N ALA A 62 3.60 -0.43 9.73
CA ALA A 62 3.95 0.98 9.51
C ALA A 62 3.43 1.49 8.16
N ILE A 63 3.66 0.74 7.09
CA ILE A 63 3.25 1.13 5.75
C ILE A 63 1.72 1.03 5.62
N GLY A 64 1.12 0.00 6.20
CA GLY A 64 -0.33 -0.14 6.21
C GLY A 64 -1.01 1.04 6.89
N LYS A 65 -0.47 1.48 8.02
CA LYS A 65 -0.98 2.65 8.74
C LYS A 65 -0.88 3.92 7.90
N ALA A 66 0.27 4.13 7.23
CA ALA A 66 0.46 5.29 6.37
C ALA A 66 -0.55 5.30 5.22
N TYR A 67 -0.81 4.13 4.64
CA TYR A 67 -1.80 3.97 3.56
C TYR A 67 -3.21 4.31 4.05
N VAL A 68 -3.62 3.77 5.19
CA VAL A 68 -4.93 4.04 5.79
C VAL A 68 -5.08 5.52 6.15
N ASP A 69 -4.03 6.12 6.70
CA ASP A 69 -4.04 7.56 7.03
C ASP A 69 -4.27 8.42 5.78
N TYR A 70 -3.64 8.05 4.67
CA TYR A 70 -3.83 8.76 3.40
C TYR A 70 -5.30 8.66 2.93
N ILE A 71 -5.86 7.45 2.95
CA ILE A 71 -7.24 7.21 2.53
C ILE A 71 -8.21 8.02 3.39
N ASN A 72 -8.00 8.01 4.71
CA ASN A 72 -8.88 8.74 5.63
C ASN A 72 -8.84 10.24 5.41
N LYS A 73 -7.67 10.79 5.09
CA LYS A 73 -7.55 12.21 4.78
C LYS A 73 -8.30 12.57 3.50
N LYS A 74 -8.24 11.71 2.50
CA LYS A 74 -8.95 11.94 1.23
C LYS A 74 -10.46 11.91 1.43
N ASP A 75 -10.95 10.99 2.24
CA ASP A 75 -12.39 10.86 2.48
C ASP A 75 -12.98 12.07 3.19
N LYS A 76 -12.16 12.84 3.91
CA LYS A 76 -12.60 14.02 4.66
C LYS A 76 -12.57 15.31 3.83
N GLN A 77 -12.08 15.25 2.62
CA GLN A 77 -11.97 16.43 1.75
C GLN A 77 -13.24 16.68 0.92
#